data_edda41dad46c68b61e54b4080a8fb671
#
_entry.id   edda41dad46c68b61e54b4080a8fb671
#
_cell.length_a   1.000
_cell.length_b   1.000
_cell.length_c   1.000
_cell.angle_alpha   90.00
_cell.angle_beta   90.00
_cell.angle_gamma   90.00
#
_symmetry.space_group_name_H-M   'P 1'
#
loop_
_entity.id
_entity.type
_entity.pdbx_description
1 polymer ?
#
loop_
_entity_poly.entity_id
_entity_poly.type
_entity_poly.pdbx_seq_one_letter_code
_entity_poly.pdbx_strand_id
1 'polypeptide(L)'
;MEEKKDAVVVLIVDDDELVRMTLSVLVSSLGYHCLVAGDGVEAIAVLKSTAVDLVFSDIVMPGMDGLELLAHIIENYRETDVIISTGYHEKASYSEVIKAGAIDFIKKPIDQAELEAKLARAVRERSMMRELERLSMQDGLTSILNRRAFDQRFSDEVERAHRQNYPLMLAIIDVDNFKQYNDEHGHQEGDKVLINLADILRECTRDKVDMCFRLGGDEFAVLLPQATANQGTEIVQRILLSFVEQSFGTTTLSIGLVSCKRNIKLPREMDEAAIRERADQAMYDAKNAGKNCVVARV
;
A
#
# COMPACT_ATOMS: atom_id res chain seq x y z
N MET A 1 21.31 -8.82 -9.53
CA MET A 1 21.06 -7.38 -9.38
C MET A 1 20.60 -7.19 -7.96
N GLU A 2 21.42 -6.60 -7.09
CA GLU A 2 21.01 -6.27 -5.72
C GLU A 2 19.89 -5.24 -5.81
N GLU A 3 18.73 -5.57 -5.25
CA GLU A 3 17.67 -4.61 -4.99
C GLU A 3 18.27 -3.48 -4.16
N LYS A 4 18.24 -2.26 -4.67
CA LYS A 4 18.55 -1.07 -3.92
C LYS A 4 17.55 -1.02 -2.77
N LYS A 5 17.95 -1.48 -1.57
CA LYS A 5 17.23 -1.24 -0.34
C LYS A 5 17.09 0.27 -0.23
N ASP A 6 15.87 0.79 -0.29
CA ASP A 6 15.63 2.20 -0.04
C ASP A 6 16.22 2.54 1.34
N ALA A 7 17.07 3.56 1.38
CA ALA A 7 17.75 3.93 2.61
C ALA A 7 16.71 4.41 3.64
N VAL A 8 16.74 3.82 4.83
CA VAL A 8 15.86 4.23 5.94
C VAL A 8 16.10 5.70 6.27
N VAL A 9 15.03 6.48 6.30
CA VAL A 9 15.06 7.93 6.56
C VAL A 9 14.76 8.19 8.04
N VAL A 10 15.71 8.81 8.74
CA VAL A 10 15.59 9.20 10.15
C VAL A 10 15.57 10.71 10.25
N LEU A 11 14.54 11.27 10.89
CA LEU A 11 14.43 12.69 11.20
C LEU A 11 14.81 12.93 12.67
N ILE A 12 15.81 13.79 12.92
CA ILE A 12 16.24 14.23 14.26
C ILE A 12 15.61 15.58 14.54
N VAL A 13 14.92 15.68 15.69
CA VAL A 13 14.27 16.91 16.14
C VAL A 13 14.77 17.27 17.55
N ASP A 14 15.50 18.35 17.66
CA ASP A 14 16.06 18.87 18.93
C ASP A 14 16.32 20.35 18.76
N ASP A 15 16.06 21.20 19.75
CA ASP A 15 16.25 22.65 19.64
C ASP A 15 17.73 23.05 19.78
N ASP A 16 18.57 22.19 20.37
CA ASP A 16 20.02 22.40 20.45
C ASP A 16 20.71 21.99 19.12
N GLU A 17 21.27 22.96 18.42
CA GLU A 17 21.98 22.76 17.15
C GLU A 17 23.16 21.78 17.27
N LEU A 18 23.89 21.83 18.38
CA LEU A 18 25.06 20.96 18.60
C LEU A 18 24.63 19.51 18.78
N VAL A 19 23.52 19.27 19.51
CA VAL A 19 22.92 17.96 19.68
C VAL A 19 22.44 17.42 18.32
N ARG A 20 21.69 18.23 17.54
CA ARG A 20 21.26 17.85 16.19
C ARG A 20 22.42 17.46 15.28
N MET A 21 23.48 18.29 15.24
CA MET A 21 24.66 17.99 14.42
C MET A 21 25.36 16.69 14.86
N THR A 22 25.54 16.50 16.15
CA THR A 22 26.18 15.29 16.69
C THR A 22 25.38 14.04 16.33
N LEU A 23 24.09 14.06 16.59
CA LEU A 23 23.20 12.93 16.28
C LEU A 23 23.10 12.66 14.78
N SER A 24 23.08 13.72 13.94
CA SER A 24 23.02 13.56 12.49
C SER A 24 24.26 12.86 11.92
N VAL A 25 25.45 13.21 12.42
CA VAL A 25 26.70 12.52 12.05
C VAL A 25 26.67 11.06 12.48
N LEU A 26 26.22 10.79 13.71
CA LEU A 26 26.11 9.42 14.23
C LEU A 26 25.13 8.60 13.40
N VAL A 27 23.90 9.06 13.20
CA VAL A 27 22.87 8.37 12.44
C VAL A 27 23.30 8.10 10.99
N SER A 28 23.97 9.09 10.37
CA SER A 28 24.53 8.93 9.02
C SER A 28 25.65 7.91 8.97
N SER A 29 26.50 7.82 10.01
CA SER A 29 27.57 6.83 10.11
C SER A 29 27.05 5.40 10.22
N LEU A 30 25.83 5.22 10.74
CA LEU A 30 25.12 3.94 10.81
C LEU A 30 24.46 3.53 9.47
N GLY A 31 24.59 4.36 8.42
CA GLY A 31 24.07 4.08 7.08
C GLY A 31 22.63 4.52 6.85
N TYR A 32 22.03 5.31 7.74
CA TYR A 32 20.70 5.87 7.58
C TYR A 32 20.75 7.22 6.84
N HIS A 33 19.68 7.55 6.11
CA HIS A 33 19.53 8.89 5.55
C HIS A 33 18.97 9.81 6.65
N CYS A 34 19.77 10.80 7.07
CA CYS A 34 19.41 11.65 8.20
C CYS A 34 18.88 13.00 7.72
N LEU A 35 17.72 13.41 8.24
CA LEU A 35 17.14 14.75 8.15
C LEU A 35 17.13 15.37 9.53
N VAL A 36 17.08 16.70 9.61
CA VAL A 36 17.08 17.43 10.87
C VAL A 36 16.00 18.51 10.90
N ALA A 37 15.47 18.79 12.08
CA ALA A 37 14.56 19.90 12.36
C ALA A 37 14.87 20.52 13.72
N GLY A 38 14.72 21.82 13.88
CA GLY A 38 15.00 22.56 15.10
C GLY A 38 13.83 22.62 16.07
N ASP A 39 12.62 22.31 15.61
CA ASP A 39 11.41 22.27 16.43
C ASP A 39 10.32 21.39 15.81
N GLY A 40 9.20 21.23 16.51
CA GLY A 40 8.08 20.39 16.04
C GLY A 40 7.40 20.94 14.76
N VAL A 41 7.41 22.24 14.54
CA VAL A 41 6.77 22.86 13.36
C VAL A 41 7.62 22.59 12.11
N GLU A 42 8.95 22.73 12.22
CA GLU A 42 9.88 22.37 11.15
C GLU A 42 9.82 20.87 10.85
N ALA A 43 9.73 20.02 11.89
CA ALA A 43 9.56 18.58 11.74
C ALA A 43 8.31 18.22 10.93
N ILE A 44 7.17 18.85 11.18
CA ILE A 44 5.94 18.66 10.41
C ILE A 44 6.13 19.11 8.95
N ALA A 45 6.86 20.18 8.69
CA ALA A 45 7.15 20.63 7.33
C ALA A 45 7.97 19.58 6.56
N VAL A 46 8.96 18.96 7.21
CA VAL A 46 9.74 17.84 6.65
C VAL A 46 8.85 16.63 6.36
N LEU A 47 8.02 16.22 7.32
CA LEU A 47 7.10 15.08 7.19
C LEU A 47 6.07 15.24 6.05
N LYS A 48 5.67 16.48 5.75
CA LYS A 48 4.77 16.77 4.60
C LYS A 48 5.45 16.61 3.25
N SER A 49 6.74 16.82 3.17
CA SER A 49 7.51 16.83 1.92
C SER A 49 8.26 15.53 1.65
N THR A 50 8.57 14.77 2.70
CA THR A 50 9.45 13.60 2.62
C THR A 50 8.88 12.47 3.48
N ALA A 51 8.88 11.24 2.95
CA ALA A 51 8.55 10.06 3.72
C ALA A 51 9.67 9.79 4.74
N VAL A 52 9.32 9.77 6.03
CA VAL A 52 10.24 9.53 7.14
C VAL A 52 9.87 8.22 7.81
N ASP A 53 10.85 7.32 8.00
CA ASP A 53 10.63 6.04 8.66
C ASP A 53 10.64 6.14 10.18
N LEU A 54 11.53 6.98 10.73
CA LEU A 54 11.72 7.13 12.16
C LEU A 54 11.99 8.58 12.52
N VAL A 55 11.30 9.09 13.55
CA VAL A 55 11.57 10.39 14.17
C VAL A 55 12.25 10.15 15.52
N PHE A 56 13.38 10.81 15.73
CA PHE A 56 14.03 10.90 17.03
C PHE A 56 13.86 12.33 17.54
N SER A 57 13.03 12.53 18.56
CA SER A 57 12.64 13.88 19.03
C SER A 57 12.98 14.10 20.49
N ASP A 58 13.49 15.30 20.83
CA ASP A 58 13.50 15.77 22.20
C ASP A 58 12.06 16.07 22.68
N ILE A 59 11.84 15.94 23.99
CA ILE A 59 10.57 16.34 24.61
C ILE A 59 10.49 17.85 24.71
N VAL A 60 11.52 18.49 25.26
CA VAL A 60 11.47 19.92 25.60
C VAL A 60 12.02 20.74 24.45
N MET A 61 11.11 21.34 23.71
CA MET A 61 11.43 22.24 22.61
C MET A 61 10.54 23.48 22.65
N PRO A 62 11.03 24.63 22.17
CA PRO A 62 10.20 25.83 22.07
C PRO A 62 9.01 25.64 21.10
N GLY A 63 7.88 26.21 21.44
CA GLY A 63 6.67 26.14 20.60
C GLY A 63 5.95 24.79 20.72
N MET A 64 6.09 23.94 19.75
CA MET A 64 5.53 22.57 19.76
C MET A 64 6.51 21.62 20.43
N ASP A 65 6.13 21.04 21.56
CA ASP A 65 6.96 20.08 22.28
C ASP A 65 6.97 18.70 21.60
N GLY A 66 7.88 17.81 22.08
CA GLY A 66 8.02 16.47 21.50
C GLY A 66 6.83 15.54 21.71
N LEU A 67 6.00 15.76 22.75
CA LEU A 67 4.78 14.98 22.97
C LEU A 67 3.63 15.45 22.07
N GLU A 68 3.54 16.75 21.81
CA GLU A 68 2.61 17.31 20.83
C GLU A 68 2.96 16.85 19.41
N LEU A 69 4.26 16.85 19.08
CA LEU A 69 4.75 16.30 17.81
C LEU A 69 4.45 14.79 17.68
N LEU A 70 4.68 13.99 18.74
CA LEU A 70 4.36 12.58 18.79
C LEU A 70 2.86 12.33 18.51
N ALA A 71 1.98 13.06 19.20
CA ALA A 71 0.54 12.93 19.00
C ALA A 71 0.14 13.24 17.55
N HIS A 72 0.72 14.30 16.97
CA HIS A 72 0.48 14.67 15.58
C HIS A 72 0.97 13.60 14.59
N ILE A 73 2.13 13.00 14.84
CA ILE A 73 2.68 11.93 13.99
C ILE A 73 1.79 10.69 14.02
N ILE A 74 1.36 10.26 15.19
CA ILE A 74 0.50 9.07 15.36
C ILE A 74 -0.83 9.24 14.62
N GLU A 75 -1.40 10.43 14.67
CA GLU A 75 -2.68 10.70 14.02
C GLU A 75 -2.57 10.77 12.48
N ASN A 76 -1.46 11.35 11.96
CA ASN A 76 -1.36 11.73 10.55
C ASN A 76 -0.35 10.89 9.73
N TYR A 77 0.61 10.20 10.39
CA TYR A 77 1.73 9.50 9.74
C TYR A 77 1.92 8.08 10.29
N ARG A 78 0.98 7.19 10.02
CA ARG A 78 0.97 5.79 10.54
C ARG A 78 2.22 4.97 10.19
N GLU A 79 2.93 5.40 9.18
CA GLU A 79 4.15 4.77 8.69
C GLU A 79 5.43 5.34 9.32
N THR A 80 5.33 6.22 10.30
CA THR A 80 6.46 6.88 10.95
C THR A 80 6.49 6.50 12.43
N ASP A 81 7.58 5.86 12.85
CA ASP A 81 7.80 5.54 14.26
C ASP A 81 8.48 6.71 14.99
N VAL A 82 8.32 6.79 16.31
CA VAL A 82 8.90 7.87 17.11
C VAL A 82 9.65 7.30 18.31
N ILE A 83 10.91 7.73 18.47
CA ILE A 83 11.72 7.56 19.68
C ILE A 83 11.88 8.93 20.33
N ILE A 84 11.61 9.01 21.62
CA ILE A 84 11.69 10.26 22.39
C ILE A 84 12.99 10.33 23.20
N SER A 85 13.68 11.46 23.17
CA SER A 85 14.76 11.74 24.13
C SER A 85 14.25 12.62 25.29
N THR A 86 14.71 12.34 26.50
CA THR A 86 14.22 13.00 27.74
C THR A 86 15.35 13.30 28.69
N GLY A 87 15.31 14.47 29.33
CA GLY A 87 16.25 14.89 30.36
C GLY A 87 15.88 14.42 31.77
N TYR A 88 16.80 14.53 32.71
CA TYR A 88 16.66 14.07 34.11
C TYR A 88 15.55 14.78 34.92
N HIS A 89 15.08 15.96 34.49
CA HIS A 89 14.14 16.81 35.23
C HIS A 89 12.76 16.92 34.54
N GLU A 90 12.52 16.12 33.52
CA GLU A 90 11.27 16.18 32.77
C GLU A 90 10.17 15.38 33.46
N LYS A 91 8.96 15.95 33.44
CA LYS A 91 7.80 15.38 34.14
C LYS A 91 7.23 14.10 33.48
N ALA A 92 7.60 13.84 32.22
CA ALA A 92 7.09 12.68 31.50
C ALA A 92 7.83 11.41 31.90
N SER A 93 7.14 10.49 32.54
CA SER A 93 7.67 9.17 32.85
C SER A 93 7.74 8.28 31.61
N TYR A 94 8.62 7.27 31.65
CA TYR A 94 8.67 6.22 30.61
C TYR A 94 7.29 5.71 30.20
N SER A 95 6.45 5.43 31.19
CA SER A 95 5.13 4.85 30.95
C SER A 95 4.18 5.84 30.22
N GLU A 96 4.35 7.14 30.39
CA GLU A 96 3.55 8.16 29.72
C GLU A 96 3.95 8.30 28.26
N VAL A 97 5.25 8.33 27.97
CA VAL A 97 5.79 8.42 26.60
C VAL A 97 5.37 7.20 25.75
N ILE A 98 5.51 5.99 26.31
CA ILE A 98 5.10 4.75 25.61
C ILE A 98 3.58 4.67 25.45
N LYS A 99 2.79 5.08 26.46
CA LYS A 99 1.33 5.12 26.34
C LYS A 99 0.86 6.18 25.33
N ALA A 100 1.62 7.25 25.16
CA ALA A 100 1.36 8.25 24.11
C ALA A 100 1.68 7.73 22.70
N GLY A 101 2.30 6.53 22.57
CA GLY A 101 2.52 5.84 21.30
C GLY A 101 3.94 5.89 20.77
N ALA A 102 4.91 6.42 21.52
CA ALA A 102 6.32 6.27 21.14
C ALA A 102 6.74 4.80 21.21
N ILE A 103 7.57 4.36 20.26
CA ILE A 103 8.05 2.96 20.24
C ILE A 103 9.16 2.73 21.26
N ASP A 104 9.91 3.78 21.58
CA ASP A 104 10.95 3.73 22.63
C ASP A 104 11.29 5.15 23.12
N PHE A 105 12.16 5.25 24.11
CA PHE A 105 12.71 6.50 24.60
C PHE A 105 14.19 6.35 24.97
N ILE A 106 14.94 7.46 25.01
CA ILE A 106 16.35 7.50 25.43
C ILE A 106 16.53 8.60 26.45
N LYS A 107 17.25 8.32 27.55
CA LYS A 107 17.59 9.34 28.55
C LYS A 107 18.82 10.15 28.12
N LYS A 108 18.78 11.46 28.30
CA LYS A 108 19.96 12.32 28.19
C LYS A 108 20.84 12.17 29.47
N PRO A 109 22.20 12.10 29.36
CA PRO A 109 22.98 12.20 28.12
C PRO A 109 22.83 10.94 27.25
N ILE A 110 22.70 11.14 25.93
CA ILE A 110 22.46 10.05 24.98
C ILE A 110 23.73 9.20 24.85
N ASP A 111 23.64 7.94 25.22
CA ASP A 111 24.70 6.96 24.97
C ASP A 111 24.63 6.48 23.51
N GLN A 112 25.77 6.49 22.83
CA GLN A 112 25.86 6.12 21.43
C GLN A 112 25.42 4.66 21.18
N ALA A 113 25.87 3.74 22.03
CA ALA A 113 25.56 2.32 21.87
C ALA A 113 24.05 2.05 22.14
N GLU A 114 23.45 2.79 23.08
CA GLU A 114 22.02 2.72 23.35
C GLU A 114 21.21 3.23 22.15
N LEU A 115 21.59 4.38 21.58
CA LEU A 115 20.92 4.94 20.40
C LEU A 115 21.01 3.98 19.20
N GLU A 116 22.21 3.47 18.93
CA GLU A 116 22.44 2.49 17.84
C GLU A 116 21.54 1.25 18.00
N ALA A 117 21.52 0.67 19.20
CA ALA A 117 20.73 -0.52 19.49
C ALA A 117 19.23 -0.27 19.31
N LYS A 118 18.72 0.88 19.77
CA LYS A 118 17.29 1.24 19.67
C LYS A 118 16.89 1.57 18.23
N LEU A 119 17.71 2.29 17.48
CA LEU A 119 17.47 2.55 16.06
C LEU A 119 17.45 1.24 15.26
N ALA A 120 18.45 0.38 15.46
CA ALA A 120 18.52 -0.90 14.76
C ALA A 120 17.32 -1.82 15.08
N ARG A 121 16.84 -1.79 16.34
CA ARG A 121 15.65 -2.53 16.76
C ARG A 121 14.39 -1.98 16.08
N ALA A 122 14.16 -0.68 16.13
CA ALA A 122 13.01 -0.02 15.51
C ALA A 122 12.92 -0.31 14.01
N VAL A 123 14.04 -0.13 13.30
CA VAL A 123 14.13 -0.43 11.85
C VAL A 123 13.84 -1.91 11.55
N ARG A 124 14.32 -2.83 12.39
CA ARG A 124 14.08 -4.27 12.21
C ARG A 124 12.61 -4.62 12.45
N GLU A 125 12.01 -4.14 13.54
CA GLU A 125 10.60 -4.39 13.87
C GLU A 125 9.68 -3.85 12.76
N ARG A 126 9.96 -2.65 12.24
CA ARG A 126 9.25 -2.06 11.12
C ARG A 126 9.40 -2.87 9.82
N SER A 127 10.62 -3.29 9.51
CA SER A 127 10.92 -4.14 8.35
C SER A 127 10.14 -5.47 8.39
N MET A 128 10.07 -6.08 9.58
CA MET A 128 9.29 -7.31 9.80
C MET A 128 7.79 -7.06 9.65
N MET A 129 7.28 -5.93 10.16
CA MET A 129 5.87 -5.58 10.04
C MET A 129 5.49 -5.36 8.56
N ARG A 130 6.29 -4.59 7.81
CA ARG A 130 6.09 -4.38 6.36
C ARG A 130 6.12 -5.72 5.58
N GLU A 131 7.01 -6.63 5.94
CA GLU A 131 7.07 -7.94 5.29
C GLU A 131 5.84 -8.80 5.62
N LEU A 132 5.38 -8.79 6.87
CA LEU A 132 4.14 -9.46 7.27
C LEU A 132 2.91 -8.87 6.54
N GLU A 133 2.86 -7.55 6.41
CA GLU A 133 1.80 -6.87 5.65
C GLU A 133 1.88 -7.26 4.16
N ARG A 134 3.07 -7.26 3.56
CA ARG A 134 3.28 -7.68 2.18
C ARG A 134 2.81 -9.11 1.95
N LEU A 135 3.20 -10.02 2.81
CA LEU A 135 2.76 -11.43 2.75
C LEU A 135 1.24 -11.57 2.96
N SER A 136 0.65 -10.71 3.80
CA SER A 136 -0.80 -10.67 4.04
C SER A 136 -1.60 -10.05 2.89
N MET A 137 -0.96 -9.35 1.92
CA MET A 137 -1.61 -8.69 0.78
C MET A 137 -1.56 -9.49 -0.52
N GLN A 138 -0.84 -10.59 -0.56
CA GLN A 138 -0.76 -11.47 -1.73
C GLN A 138 -1.68 -12.69 -1.60
N ASP A 139 -2.15 -13.20 -2.72
CA ASP A 139 -2.84 -14.49 -2.81
C ASP A 139 -1.83 -15.62 -2.79
N GLY A 140 -2.03 -16.61 -1.90
CA GLY A 140 -1.08 -17.68 -1.66
C GLY A 140 -0.88 -18.64 -2.85
N LEU A 141 -1.84 -18.72 -3.78
CA LEU A 141 -1.76 -19.57 -4.97
C LEU A 141 -1.12 -18.83 -6.15
N THR A 142 -1.62 -17.63 -6.44
CA THR A 142 -1.29 -16.90 -7.67
C THR A 142 -0.21 -15.82 -7.48
N SER A 143 0.11 -15.47 -6.24
CA SER A 143 1.09 -14.44 -5.86
C SER A 143 0.79 -13.02 -6.41
N ILE A 144 -0.40 -12.77 -7.00
CA ILE A 144 -0.90 -11.42 -7.23
C ILE A 144 -1.55 -10.88 -5.95
N LEU A 145 -2.00 -9.63 -5.96
CA LEU A 145 -2.66 -9.04 -4.79
C LEU A 145 -3.97 -9.78 -4.47
N ASN A 146 -4.29 -9.92 -3.18
CA ASN A 146 -5.50 -10.58 -2.72
C ASN A 146 -6.68 -9.60 -2.54
N ARG A 147 -7.83 -10.11 -2.11
CA ARG A 147 -9.05 -9.31 -1.85
C ARG A 147 -8.82 -8.20 -0.84
N ARG A 148 -8.07 -8.44 0.23
CA ARG A 148 -7.77 -7.41 1.24
C ARG A 148 -6.98 -6.25 0.61
N ALA A 149 -5.99 -6.58 -0.22
CA ALA A 149 -5.24 -5.58 -0.98
C ALA A 149 -6.14 -4.81 -1.95
N PHE A 150 -7.08 -5.50 -2.62
CA PHE A 150 -8.06 -4.85 -3.50
C PHE A 150 -8.90 -3.83 -2.76
N ASP A 151 -9.48 -4.21 -1.62
CA ASP A 151 -10.35 -3.32 -0.85
C ASP A 151 -9.63 -2.04 -0.44
N GLN A 152 -8.38 -2.16 0.02
CA GLN A 152 -7.56 -1.02 0.42
C GLN A 152 -7.12 -0.17 -0.78
N ARG A 153 -6.52 -0.79 -1.81
CA ARG A 153 -5.96 -0.07 -2.96
C ARG A 153 -7.03 0.58 -3.82
N PHE A 154 -8.17 -0.06 -3.98
CA PHE A 154 -9.30 0.48 -4.74
C PHE A 154 -9.80 1.79 -4.13
N SER A 155 -10.03 1.81 -2.82
CA SER A 155 -10.48 2.99 -2.08
C SER A 155 -9.48 4.15 -2.20
N ASP A 156 -8.18 3.87 -2.00
CA ASP A 156 -7.11 4.87 -2.09
C ASP A 156 -6.97 5.43 -3.51
N GLU A 157 -7.09 4.56 -4.53
CA GLU A 157 -6.89 4.95 -5.91
C GLU A 157 -8.09 5.72 -6.50
N VAL A 158 -9.33 5.39 -6.11
CA VAL A 158 -10.52 6.18 -6.46
C VAL A 158 -10.40 7.61 -5.93
N GLU A 159 -9.96 7.77 -4.68
CA GLU A 159 -9.75 9.09 -4.07
C GLU A 159 -8.59 9.84 -4.74
N ARG A 160 -7.48 9.15 -5.03
CA ARG A 160 -6.34 9.73 -5.73
C ARG A 160 -6.70 10.20 -7.14
N ALA A 161 -7.41 9.36 -7.90
CA ALA A 161 -7.85 9.67 -9.25
C ALA A 161 -8.77 10.90 -9.27
N HIS A 162 -9.69 10.99 -8.31
CA HIS A 162 -10.55 12.17 -8.18
C HIS A 162 -9.76 13.43 -7.86
N ARG A 163 -8.85 13.38 -6.86
CA ARG A 163 -8.07 14.55 -6.42
C ARG A 163 -7.10 15.04 -7.49
N GLN A 164 -6.48 14.12 -8.24
CA GLN A 164 -5.52 14.44 -9.30
C GLN A 164 -6.14 14.54 -10.69
N ASN A 165 -7.46 14.31 -10.79
CA ASN A 165 -8.25 14.43 -12.01
C ASN A 165 -7.72 13.59 -13.19
N TYR A 166 -7.44 12.30 -12.95
CA TYR A 166 -7.10 11.35 -14.00
C TYR A 166 -8.14 10.22 -14.12
N PRO A 167 -8.24 9.60 -15.31
CA PRO A 167 -9.15 8.48 -15.51
C PRO A 167 -8.68 7.23 -14.76
N LEU A 168 -9.62 6.50 -14.18
CA LEU A 168 -9.40 5.22 -13.51
C LEU A 168 -10.42 4.21 -14.03
N MET A 169 -9.95 3.02 -14.40
CA MET A 169 -10.81 1.93 -14.86
C MET A 169 -10.70 0.73 -13.93
N LEU A 170 -11.80 0.03 -13.71
CA LEU A 170 -11.89 -1.22 -12.98
C LEU A 170 -12.43 -2.30 -13.89
N ALA A 171 -11.72 -3.43 -13.99
CA ALA A 171 -12.22 -4.65 -14.60
C ALA A 171 -12.44 -5.71 -13.52
N ILE A 172 -13.60 -6.36 -13.54
CA ILE A 172 -13.88 -7.60 -12.80
C ILE A 172 -13.92 -8.75 -13.79
N ILE A 173 -13.24 -9.83 -13.45
CA ILE A 173 -13.01 -11.00 -14.34
C ILE A 173 -13.42 -12.25 -13.60
N ASP A 174 -14.12 -13.13 -14.28
CA ASP A 174 -14.50 -14.44 -13.77
C ASP A 174 -14.14 -15.53 -14.79
N VAL A 175 -13.63 -16.65 -14.30
CA VAL A 175 -13.28 -17.80 -15.15
C VAL A 175 -14.51 -18.66 -15.40
N ASP A 176 -15.02 -18.59 -16.60
CA ASP A 176 -16.21 -19.34 -17.01
C ASP A 176 -15.99 -20.87 -16.93
N ASN A 177 -17.01 -21.58 -16.47
CA ASN A 177 -17.04 -23.04 -16.36
C ASN A 177 -15.94 -23.63 -15.47
N PHE A 178 -15.31 -22.82 -14.59
CA PHE A 178 -14.18 -23.25 -13.76
C PHE A 178 -14.53 -24.44 -12.84
N LYS A 179 -15.74 -24.46 -12.26
CA LYS A 179 -16.20 -25.59 -11.45
C LYS A 179 -16.27 -26.88 -12.26
N GLN A 180 -16.84 -26.83 -13.46
CA GLN A 180 -16.91 -28.00 -14.35
C GLN A 180 -15.51 -28.49 -14.72
N TYR A 181 -14.59 -27.55 -15.01
CA TYR A 181 -13.20 -27.91 -15.31
C TYR A 181 -12.53 -28.63 -14.12
N ASN A 182 -12.74 -28.16 -12.88
CA ASN A 182 -12.24 -28.83 -11.69
C ASN A 182 -12.84 -30.22 -11.49
N ASP A 183 -14.15 -30.37 -11.75
CA ASP A 183 -14.85 -31.64 -11.61
C ASP A 183 -14.33 -32.70 -12.64
N GLU A 184 -13.93 -32.25 -13.83
CA GLU A 184 -13.41 -33.10 -14.90
C GLU A 184 -11.92 -33.42 -14.78
N HIS A 185 -11.08 -32.42 -14.37
CA HIS A 185 -9.62 -32.51 -14.41
C HIS A 185 -8.95 -32.53 -13.02
N GLY A 186 -9.72 -32.25 -11.97
CA GLY A 186 -9.23 -32.16 -10.59
C GLY A 186 -8.70 -30.74 -10.21
N HIS A 187 -8.71 -30.47 -8.92
CA HIS A 187 -8.34 -29.14 -8.37
C HIS A 187 -6.92 -28.70 -8.71
N GLN A 188 -5.97 -29.65 -8.84
CA GLN A 188 -4.58 -29.29 -9.19
C GLN A 188 -4.45 -28.72 -10.61
N GLU A 189 -5.25 -29.21 -11.55
CA GLU A 189 -5.29 -28.64 -12.91
C GLU A 189 -6.02 -27.28 -12.90
N GLY A 190 -7.09 -27.15 -12.10
CA GLY A 190 -7.74 -25.85 -11.89
C GLY A 190 -6.81 -24.80 -11.29
N ASP A 191 -5.96 -25.19 -10.33
CA ASP A 191 -4.96 -24.27 -9.76
C ASP A 191 -4.00 -23.75 -10.85
N LYS A 192 -3.60 -24.57 -11.82
CA LYS A 192 -2.77 -24.14 -12.95
C LYS A 192 -3.48 -23.12 -13.84
N VAL A 193 -4.79 -23.26 -14.06
CA VAL A 193 -5.60 -22.27 -14.79
C VAL A 193 -5.54 -20.92 -14.10
N LEU A 194 -5.72 -20.89 -12.77
CA LEU A 194 -5.70 -19.65 -12.00
C LEU A 194 -4.30 -19.01 -11.95
N ILE A 195 -3.23 -19.80 -11.82
CA ILE A 195 -1.86 -19.31 -11.87
C ILE A 195 -1.56 -18.72 -13.25
N ASN A 196 -1.93 -19.42 -14.32
CA ASN A 196 -1.72 -18.94 -15.68
C ASN A 196 -2.50 -17.64 -15.96
N LEU A 197 -3.76 -17.52 -15.50
CA LEU A 197 -4.50 -16.28 -15.60
C LEU A 197 -3.77 -15.13 -14.88
N ALA A 198 -3.24 -15.36 -13.69
CA ALA A 198 -2.50 -14.35 -12.96
C ALA A 198 -1.23 -13.90 -13.71
N ASP A 199 -0.53 -14.82 -14.38
CA ASP A 199 0.63 -14.50 -15.21
C ASP A 199 0.23 -13.67 -16.45
N ILE A 200 -0.86 -14.04 -17.13
CA ILE A 200 -1.44 -13.25 -18.23
C ILE A 200 -1.82 -11.84 -17.76
N LEU A 201 -2.43 -11.71 -16.58
CA LEU A 201 -2.76 -10.39 -16.04
C LEU A 201 -1.51 -9.53 -15.87
N ARG A 202 -0.42 -10.08 -15.32
CA ARG A 202 0.86 -9.36 -15.17
C ARG A 202 1.48 -8.97 -16.51
N GLU A 203 1.46 -9.87 -17.50
CA GLU A 203 2.04 -9.63 -18.82
C GLU A 203 1.23 -8.60 -19.64
N CYS A 204 -0.10 -8.61 -19.48
CA CYS A 204 -1.00 -7.70 -20.19
C CYS A 204 -1.16 -6.34 -19.54
N THR A 205 -0.61 -6.11 -18.35
CA THR A 205 -0.74 -4.84 -17.61
C THR A 205 0.60 -4.14 -17.46
N ARG A 206 0.57 -2.85 -17.09
CA ARG A 206 1.79 -2.05 -16.93
C ARG A 206 2.40 -2.29 -15.55
N ASP A 207 3.65 -2.72 -15.53
CA ASP A 207 4.39 -2.92 -14.28
C ASP A 207 4.38 -1.63 -13.42
N LYS A 208 4.18 -1.79 -12.10
CA LYS A 208 4.16 -0.72 -11.08
C LYS A 208 3.08 0.37 -11.26
N VAL A 209 2.21 0.25 -12.25
CA VAL A 209 1.12 1.19 -12.49
C VAL A 209 -0.22 0.51 -12.33
N ASP A 210 -0.45 -0.57 -13.07
CA ASP A 210 -1.68 -1.34 -13.01
C ASP A 210 -1.61 -2.36 -11.87
N MET A 211 -2.75 -2.69 -11.28
CA MET A 211 -2.81 -3.58 -10.14
C MET A 211 -3.73 -4.76 -10.45
N CYS A 212 -3.21 -5.98 -10.28
CA CYS A 212 -3.92 -7.23 -10.51
C CYS A 212 -4.24 -7.90 -9.18
N PHE A 213 -5.48 -8.36 -9.02
CA PHE A 213 -5.98 -8.93 -7.77
C PHE A 213 -6.72 -10.24 -8.02
N ARG A 214 -6.63 -11.18 -7.06
CA ARG A 214 -7.53 -12.30 -6.95
C ARG A 214 -8.50 -12.04 -5.81
N LEU A 215 -9.80 -11.98 -6.13
CA LEU A 215 -10.84 -11.66 -5.14
C LEU A 215 -11.28 -12.89 -4.35
N GLY A 216 -11.10 -14.07 -4.91
CA GLY A 216 -11.41 -15.37 -4.30
C GLY A 216 -11.90 -16.36 -5.34
N GLY A 217 -11.69 -17.66 -5.11
CA GLY A 217 -12.09 -18.70 -6.07
C GLY A 217 -11.53 -18.44 -7.47
N ASP A 218 -12.41 -18.21 -8.42
CA ASP A 218 -12.18 -17.94 -9.85
C ASP A 218 -12.40 -16.48 -10.24
N GLU A 219 -12.56 -15.59 -9.25
CA GLU A 219 -12.78 -14.15 -9.48
C GLU A 219 -11.49 -13.35 -9.34
N PHE A 220 -11.23 -12.46 -10.33
CA PHE A 220 -10.10 -11.57 -10.39
C PHE A 220 -10.54 -10.13 -10.64
N ALA A 221 -9.65 -9.17 -10.34
CA ALA A 221 -9.84 -7.77 -10.68
C ALA A 221 -8.57 -7.15 -11.24
N VAL A 222 -8.74 -6.15 -12.09
CA VAL A 222 -7.64 -5.30 -12.58
C VAL A 222 -8.02 -3.84 -12.40
N LEU A 223 -7.19 -3.08 -11.72
CA LEU A 223 -7.33 -1.65 -11.54
C LEU A 223 -6.32 -0.94 -12.43
N LEU A 224 -6.79 -0.03 -13.26
CA LEU A 224 -6.01 0.62 -14.33
C LEU A 224 -5.97 2.15 -14.12
N PRO A 225 -5.06 2.66 -13.27
CA PRO A 225 -4.87 4.10 -13.09
C PRO A 225 -4.43 4.78 -14.39
N GLN A 226 -4.90 6.01 -14.60
CA GLN A 226 -4.52 6.83 -15.77
C GLN A 226 -4.81 6.15 -17.13
N ALA A 227 -5.73 5.18 -17.18
CA ALA A 227 -6.15 4.53 -18.40
C ALA A 227 -7.49 5.13 -18.87
N THR A 228 -7.53 5.57 -20.11
CA THR A 228 -8.79 5.97 -20.79
C THR A 228 -9.66 4.75 -21.05
N ALA A 229 -10.94 4.96 -21.36
CA ALA A 229 -11.88 3.90 -21.73
C ALA A 229 -11.35 3.00 -22.86
N ASN A 230 -10.78 3.58 -23.91
CA ASN A 230 -10.21 2.83 -25.02
C ASN A 230 -9.01 1.99 -24.59
N GLN A 231 -8.08 2.56 -23.83
CA GLN A 231 -6.91 1.84 -23.32
C GLN A 231 -7.32 0.69 -22.37
N GLY A 232 -8.28 0.95 -21.48
CA GLY A 232 -8.82 -0.10 -20.61
C GLY A 232 -9.46 -1.24 -21.42
N THR A 233 -10.23 -0.91 -22.45
CA THR A 233 -10.84 -1.91 -23.34
C THR A 233 -9.79 -2.72 -24.10
N GLU A 234 -8.75 -2.09 -24.62
CA GLU A 234 -7.64 -2.78 -25.30
C GLU A 234 -6.89 -3.75 -24.37
N ILE A 235 -6.64 -3.33 -23.10
CA ILE A 235 -5.98 -4.18 -22.10
C ILE A 235 -6.83 -5.41 -21.81
N VAL A 236 -8.11 -5.25 -21.50
CA VAL A 236 -8.97 -6.40 -21.13
C VAL A 236 -9.27 -7.31 -22.32
N GLN A 237 -9.31 -6.79 -23.54
CA GLN A 237 -9.40 -7.61 -24.76
C GLN A 237 -8.14 -8.44 -24.98
N ARG A 238 -6.95 -7.87 -24.74
CA ARG A 238 -5.68 -8.60 -24.80
C ARG A 238 -5.65 -9.72 -23.77
N ILE A 239 -6.09 -9.47 -22.52
CA ILE A 239 -6.20 -10.50 -21.47
C ILE A 239 -7.11 -11.64 -21.94
N LEU A 240 -8.29 -11.32 -22.45
CA LEU A 240 -9.24 -12.31 -22.95
C LEU A 240 -8.64 -13.19 -24.05
N LEU A 241 -8.01 -12.57 -25.06
CA LEU A 241 -7.40 -13.28 -26.18
C LEU A 241 -6.22 -14.15 -25.71
N SER A 242 -5.33 -13.61 -24.88
CA SER A 242 -4.19 -14.38 -24.34
C SER A 242 -4.64 -15.57 -23.52
N PHE A 243 -5.75 -15.48 -22.78
CA PHE A 243 -6.29 -16.61 -22.02
C PHE A 243 -6.88 -17.69 -22.94
N VAL A 244 -7.62 -17.29 -24.00
CA VAL A 244 -8.18 -18.24 -24.98
C VAL A 244 -7.08 -19.02 -25.70
N GLU A 245 -5.92 -18.39 -25.99
CA GLU A 245 -4.77 -19.04 -26.61
C GLU A 245 -4.18 -20.19 -25.77
N GLN A 246 -4.33 -20.15 -24.44
CA GLN A 246 -3.85 -21.21 -23.55
C GLN A 246 -4.64 -22.53 -23.66
N SER A 247 -5.84 -22.49 -24.22
CA SER A 247 -6.65 -23.68 -24.54
C SER A 247 -6.97 -24.57 -23.33
N PHE A 248 -7.45 -24.00 -22.22
CA PHE A 248 -7.91 -24.73 -21.04
C PHE A 248 -9.32 -25.32 -21.23
N GLY A 249 -9.49 -26.22 -22.18
CA GLY A 249 -10.76 -26.89 -22.44
C GLY A 249 -11.91 -25.93 -22.74
N THR A 250 -12.97 -25.97 -21.94
CA THR A 250 -14.16 -25.12 -22.09
C THR A 250 -14.12 -23.86 -21.25
N THR A 251 -13.01 -23.59 -20.52
CA THR A 251 -12.87 -22.38 -19.71
C THR A 251 -12.60 -21.17 -20.59
N THR A 252 -13.28 -20.08 -20.28
CA THR A 252 -13.11 -18.77 -20.93
C THR A 252 -13.18 -17.68 -19.87
N LEU A 253 -13.17 -16.42 -20.25
CA LEU A 253 -13.31 -15.31 -19.31
C LEU A 253 -14.55 -14.48 -19.61
N SER A 254 -15.30 -14.13 -18.56
CA SER A 254 -16.32 -13.07 -18.59
C SER A 254 -15.77 -11.84 -17.88
N ILE A 255 -15.70 -10.71 -18.59
CA ILE A 255 -15.05 -9.50 -18.11
C ILE A 255 -16.02 -8.32 -18.11
N GLY A 256 -16.20 -7.67 -16.96
CA GLY A 256 -16.90 -6.41 -16.82
C GLY A 256 -15.92 -5.25 -16.64
N LEU A 257 -15.94 -4.23 -17.50
CA LEU A 257 -15.08 -3.05 -17.42
C LEU A 257 -15.90 -1.79 -17.16
N VAL A 258 -15.53 -1.00 -16.16
CA VAL A 258 -16.22 0.26 -15.81
C VAL A 258 -15.25 1.40 -15.55
N SER A 259 -15.73 2.63 -15.77
CA SER A 259 -15.05 3.85 -15.33
C SER A 259 -15.30 4.09 -13.83
N CYS A 260 -14.24 4.38 -13.06
CA CYS A 260 -14.31 4.70 -11.65
C CYS A 260 -14.46 6.21 -11.39
N LYS A 261 -15.24 6.91 -12.20
CA LYS A 261 -15.50 8.33 -11.99
C LYS A 261 -16.31 8.53 -10.71
N ARG A 262 -15.74 9.30 -9.78
CA ARG A 262 -16.35 9.57 -8.47
C ARG A 262 -17.59 10.45 -8.59
N ASN A 263 -18.66 10.06 -7.91
CA ASN A 263 -19.85 10.89 -7.70
C ASN A 263 -19.76 11.62 -6.36
N ILE A 264 -19.32 12.87 -6.37
CA ILE A 264 -19.16 13.71 -5.17
C ILE A 264 -20.45 13.99 -4.40
N LYS A 265 -21.62 13.66 -4.96
CA LYS A 265 -22.90 13.80 -4.28
C LYS A 265 -23.19 12.64 -3.33
N LEU A 266 -22.45 11.55 -3.42
CA LEU A 266 -22.57 10.39 -2.55
C LEU A 266 -21.45 10.38 -1.49
N PRO A 267 -21.70 9.84 -0.28
CA PRO A 267 -20.64 9.46 0.64
C PRO A 267 -19.64 8.51 -0.04
N ARG A 268 -18.37 8.59 0.33
CA ARG A 268 -17.29 7.82 -0.28
C ARG A 268 -17.60 6.33 -0.38
N GLU A 269 -17.99 5.72 0.72
CA GLU A 269 -18.30 4.29 0.81
C GLU A 269 -19.44 3.87 -0.13
N MET A 270 -20.49 4.70 -0.23
CA MET A 270 -21.62 4.43 -1.12
C MET A 270 -21.25 4.57 -2.60
N ASP A 271 -20.38 5.52 -2.92
CA ASP A 271 -19.89 5.70 -4.30
C ASP A 271 -18.99 4.55 -4.72
N GLU A 272 -18.05 4.15 -3.86
CA GLU A 272 -17.18 2.99 -4.09
C GLU A 272 -17.98 1.69 -4.26
N ALA A 273 -19.00 1.48 -3.43
CA ALA A 273 -19.92 0.34 -3.56
C ALA A 273 -20.67 0.37 -4.91
N ALA A 274 -21.17 1.53 -5.32
CA ALA A 274 -21.86 1.69 -6.59
C ALA A 274 -20.94 1.44 -7.80
N ILE A 275 -19.65 1.79 -7.71
CA ILE A 275 -18.68 1.48 -8.77
C ILE A 275 -18.46 -0.03 -8.86
N ARG A 276 -18.26 -0.72 -7.73
CA ARG A 276 -18.09 -2.17 -7.67
C ARG A 276 -19.33 -2.90 -8.23
N GLU A 277 -20.51 -2.50 -7.79
CA GLU A 277 -21.78 -3.07 -8.28
C GLU A 277 -21.93 -2.94 -9.80
N ARG A 278 -21.55 -1.79 -10.38
CA ARG A 278 -21.56 -1.62 -11.83
C ARG A 278 -20.58 -2.55 -12.55
N ALA A 279 -19.41 -2.80 -11.96
CA ALA A 279 -18.42 -3.71 -12.52
C ALA A 279 -18.89 -5.16 -12.46
N ASP A 280 -19.45 -5.59 -11.33
CA ASP A 280 -20.05 -6.91 -11.15
C ASP A 280 -21.22 -7.12 -12.13
N GLN A 281 -22.09 -6.11 -12.27
CA GLN A 281 -23.20 -6.20 -13.22
C GLN A 281 -22.72 -6.28 -14.67
N ALA A 282 -21.66 -5.58 -15.05
CA ALA A 282 -21.08 -5.67 -16.39
C ALA A 282 -20.47 -7.06 -16.64
N MET A 283 -19.79 -7.65 -15.64
CA MET A 283 -19.27 -9.02 -15.70
C MET A 283 -20.42 -10.05 -15.81
N TYR A 284 -21.48 -9.87 -15.04
CA TYR A 284 -22.67 -10.73 -15.12
C TYR A 284 -23.36 -10.64 -16.49
N ASP A 285 -23.42 -9.44 -17.09
CA ASP A 285 -23.93 -9.26 -18.46
C ASP A 285 -23.06 -10.00 -19.49
N ALA A 286 -21.72 -10.02 -19.30
CA ALA A 286 -20.83 -10.81 -20.14
C ALA A 286 -21.15 -12.32 -20.06
N LYS A 287 -21.39 -12.84 -18.85
CA LYS A 287 -21.84 -14.23 -18.65
C LYS A 287 -23.14 -14.52 -19.39
N ASN A 288 -24.12 -13.61 -19.32
CA ASN A 288 -25.42 -13.76 -20.00
C ASN A 288 -25.34 -13.58 -21.51
N ALA A 289 -24.40 -12.82 -22.01
CA ALA A 289 -24.17 -12.61 -23.46
C ALA A 289 -23.53 -13.83 -24.16
N GLY A 290 -23.29 -14.91 -23.42
CA GLY A 290 -22.73 -16.16 -23.96
C GLY A 290 -21.32 -16.45 -23.48
N LYS A 291 -20.82 -15.71 -22.47
CA LYS A 291 -19.46 -15.85 -21.93
C LYS A 291 -18.38 -15.45 -22.95
N ASN A 292 -17.10 -15.63 -22.60
CA ASN A 292 -15.96 -15.35 -23.48
C ASN A 292 -16.03 -13.96 -24.13
N CYS A 293 -16.38 -12.96 -23.35
CA CYS A 293 -16.53 -11.59 -23.87
C CYS A 293 -16.28 -10.53 -22.79
N VAL A 294 -16.13 -9.30 -23.28
CA VAL A 294 -15.98 -8.08 -22.46
C VAL A 294 -17.26 -7.25 -22.58
N VAL A 295 -17.84 -6.85 -21.47
CA VAL A 295 -18.88 -5.82 -21.41
C VAL A 295 -18.30 -4.57 -20.76
N ALA A 296 -18.22 -3.48 -21.52
CA ALA A 296 -17.69 -2.20 -21.05
C ALA A 296 -18.85 -1.20 -20.81
N ARG A 297 -18.88 -0.61 -19.60
CA ARG A 297 -19.79 0.47 -19.20
C ARG A 297 -18.96 1.70 -18.79
N VAL A 298 -18.43 2.42 -19.75
CA VAL A 298 -17.39 3.46 -19.62
C VAL A 298 -17.95 4.86 -19.86
#